data_a93e9fa67792ab769847165ab4ae3c56
#
_entry.id   a93e9fa67792ab769847165ab4ae3c56
#
_cell.length_a   1.000
_cell.length_b   1.000
_cell.length_c   1.000
_cell.angle_alpha   90.00
_cell.angle_beta   90.00
_cell.angle_gamma   90.00
#
_symmetry.space_group_name_H-M   'P 1'
#
loop_
_entity.id
_entity.type
_entity.pdbx_description
1 polymer ?
#
loop_
_entity_poly.entity_id
_entity_poly.type
_entity_poly.pdbx_seq_one_letter_code
_entity_poly.pdbx_strand_id
1 'polypeptide(L)'
;MEISQSSDVEYMQLALEEARLAARADEVPIGAVVVRDGKVIARSRNTREGDRNPAGHAEFNAMLEAAASQNAWRLSGCTVYVTLEPCIMCAGLMHQARIDRCVYGAPDPKAGALGSLYMVNQDDRLNHTFDVEAGVLEEECAQLLREFFAAKRERNKIKKKEALS
;
A
#
# COMPACT_ATOMS: atom_id res chain seq x y z
N MET A 1 22.07 -4.82 8.74
CA MET A 1 21.44 -4.15 9.90
C MET A 1 20.02 -4.68 10.03
N GLU A 2 19.73 -5.40 11.07
CA GLU A 2 18.36 -5.87 11.30
C GLU A 2 17.47 -4.65 11.58
N ILE A 3 16.50 -4.41 10.70
CA ILE A 3 15.44 -3.45 10.98
C ILE A 3 14.61 -4.08 12.09
N SER A 4 14.64 -3.49 13.27
CA SER A 4 13.91 -4.03 14.41
C SER A 4 12.40 -3.98 14.16
N GLN A 5 11.64 -4.91 14.75
CA GLN A 5 10.18 -4.91 14.67
C GLN A 5 9.57 -3.57 15.11
N SER A 6 10.25 -2.83 16.00
CA SER A 6 9.81 -1.49 16.41
C SER A 6 9.86 -0.48 15.27
N SER A 7 10.88 -0.55 14.39
CA SER A 7 10.97 0.34 13.23
C SER A 7 9.88 0.06 12.20
N ASP A 8 9.55 -1.21 11.97
CA ASP A 8 8.45 -1.58 11.05
C ASP A 8 7.12 -1.01 11.53
N VAL A 9 6.86 -1.07 12.84
CA VAL A 9 5.65 -0.49 13.43
C VAL A 9 5.61 1.03 13.22
N GLU A 10 6.72 1.73 13.45
CA GLU A 10 6.81 3.18 13.28
C GLU A 10 6.51 3.60 11.83
N TYR A 11 7.12 2.91 10.86
CA TYR A 11 6.87 3.21 9.44
C TYR A 11 5.46 2.83 9.00
N MET A 12 4.91 1.74 9.54
CA MET A 12 3.52 1.38 9.26
C MET A 12 2.54 2.41 9.84
N GLN A 13 2.86 3.02 10.99
CA GLN A 13 2.06 4.12 11.52
C GLN A 13 2.04 5.33 10.59
N LEU A 14 3.16 5.65 9.95
CA LEU A 14 3.20 6.71 8.94
C LEU A 14 2.34 6.35 7.71
N ALA A 15 2.38 5.10 7.28
CA ALA A 15 1.51 4.62 6.21
C ALA A 15 0.02 4.72 6.59
N LEU A 16 -0.31 4.42 7.85
CA LEU A 16 -1.67 4.58 8.37
C LEU A 16 -2.13 6.05 8.38
N GLU A 17 -1.24 6.99 8.68
CA GLU A 17 -1.56 8.43 8.57
C GLU A 17 -1.96 8.80 7.14
N GLU A 18 -1.22 8.31 6.14
CA GLU A 18 -1.56 8.50 4.74
C GLU A 18 -2.90 7.84 4.37
N ALA A 19 -3.16 6.65 4.91
CA ALA A 19 -4.45 5.96 4.72
C ALA A 19 -5.63 6.79 5.26
N ARG A 20 -5.46 7.42 6.42
CA ARG A 20 -6.49 8.30 6.99
C ARG A 20 -6.73 9.53 6.14
N LEU A 21 -5.68 10.10 5.55
CA LEU A 21 -5.82 11.22 4.61
C LEU A 21 -6.59 10.79 3.35
N ALA A 22 -6.35 9.58 2.85
CA ALA A 22 -7.12 9.02 1.74
C ALA A 22 -8.62 8.93 2.10
N ALA A 23 -8.95 8.40 3.28
CA ALA A 23 -10.33 8.30 3.75
C ALA A 23 -11.03 9.66 3.80
N ARG A 24 -10.32 10.70 4.25
CA ARG A 24 -10.86 12.08 4.28
C ARG A 24 -11.17 12.63 2.90
N ALA A 25 -10.47 12.15 1.87
CA ALA A 25 -10.70 12.50 0.48
C ALA A 25 -11.67 11.55 -0.22
N ASP A 26 -12.38 10.72 0.53
CA ASP A 26 -13.31 9.69 0.03
C ASP A 26 -12.64 8.65 -0.87
N GLU A 27 -11.37 8.39 -0.65
CA GLU A 27 -10.60 7.32 -1.28
C GLU A 27 -10.50 6.12 -0.34
N VAL A 28 -10.41 4.92 -0.90
CA VAL A 28 -10.15 3.71 -0.09
C VAL A 28 -8.90 3.94 0.76
N PRO A 29 -8.97 3.75 2.10
CA PRO A 29 -7.91 4.16 3.01
C PRO A 29 -6.70 3.22 2.97
N ILE A 30 -5.86 3.45 2.00
CA ILE A 30 -4.58 2.77 1.83
C ILE A 30 -3.49 3.84 1.78
N GLY A 31 -2.44 3.63 2.55
CA GLY A 31 -1.28 4.50 2.60
C GLY A 31 0.01 3.71 2.47
N ALA A 32 1.05 4.38 1.99
CA ALA A 32 2.36 3.76 1.81
C ALA A 32 3.49 4.75 2.08
N VAL A 33 4.62 4.21 2.54
CA VAL A 33 5.87 4.95 2.66
C VAL A 33 7.00 4.12 2.07
N VAL A 34 8.00 4.78 1.50
CA VAL A 34 9.23 4.16 1.02
C VAL A 34 10.37 4.65 1.90
N VAL A 35 11.15 3.69 2.42
CA VAL A 35 12.24 3.96 3.36
C VAL A 35 13.56 3.46 2.78
N ARG A 36 14.59 4.27 2.87
CA ARG A 36 15.97 3.92 2.51
C ARG A 36 16.91 4.42 3.59
N ASP A 37 17.82 3.56 4.06
CA ASP A 37 18.80 3.91 5.08
C ASP A 37 18.19 4.59 6.32
N GLY A 38 17.05 4.08 6.78
CA GLY A 38 16.32 4.60 7.94
C GLY A 38 15.63 5.95 7.71
N LYS A 39 15.51 6.39 6.46
CA LYS A 39 14.85 7.65 6.11
C LYS A 39 13.64 7.42 5.20
N VAL A 40 12.54 8.09 5.50
CA VAL A 40 11.38 8.12 4.61
C VAL A 40 11.72 9.01 3.41
N ILE A 41 11.77 8.42 2.22
CA ILE A 41 12.09 9.15 0.96
C ILE A 41 10.85 9.44 0.13
N ALA A 42 9.73 8.80 0.43
CA ALA A 42 8.43 9.08 -0.19
C ALA A 42 7.32 8.58 0.71
N ARG A 43 6.19 9.25 0.65
CA ARG A 43 4.95 8.80 1.29
C ARG A 43 3.77 9.22 0.44
N SER A 44 2.80 8.35 0.29
CA SER A 44 1.63 8.62 -0.54
C SER A 44 0.43 7.79 -0.10
N ARG A 45 -0.68 8.01 -0.77
CA ARG A 45 -1.96 7.38 -0.48
C ARG A 45 -2.70 7.05 -1.76
N ASN A 46 -3.77 6.28 -1.65
CA ASN A 46 -4.65 5.99 -2.77
C ASN A 46 -5.30 7.29 -3.28
N THR A 47 -5.17 7.54 -4.57
CA THR A 47 -5.72 8.71 -5.25
C THR A 47 -6.52 8.32 -6.50
N ARG A 48 -6.91 7.03 -6.62
CA ARG A 48 -7.50 6.47 -7.83
C ARG A 48 -8.71 7.26 -8.34
N GLU A 49 -9.64 7.60 -7.45
CA GLU A 49 -10.87 8.31 -7.82
C GLU A 49 -10.59 9.78 -8.14
N GLY A 50 -9.86 10.48 -7.26
CA GLY A 50 -9.56 11.90 -7.42
C GLY A 50 -8.72 12.21 -8.65
N ASP A 51 -7.72 11.38 -8.92
CA ASP A 51 -6.84 11.54 -10.08
C ASP A 51 -7.39 10.87 -11.34
N ARG A 52 -8.49 10.11 -11.23
CA ARG A 52 -9.03 9.29 -12.32
C ARG A 52 -7.95 8.42 -12.95
N ASN A 53 -7.16 7.79 -12.09
CA ASN A 53 -5.98 7.04 -12.50
C ASN A 53 -6.08 5.59 -11.98
N PRO A 54 -6.23 4.59 -12.87
CA PRO A 54 -6.30 3.19 -12.44
C PRO A 54 -5.01 2.70 -11.75
N ALA A 55 -3.89 3.39 -11.93
CA ALA A 55 -2.63 3.12 -11.26
C ALA A 55 -2.44 3.94 -9.97
N GLY A 56 -3.43 4.72 -9.56
CA GLY A 56 -3.39 5.60 -8.39
C GLY A 56 -3.46 4.88 -7.05
N HIS A 57 -2.71 3.80 -6.87
CA HIS A 57 -2.57 3.07 -5.63
C HIS A 57 -1.46 3.70 -4.77
N ALA A 58 -1.62 3.63 -3.45
CA ALA A 58 -0.71 4.25 -2.49
C ALA A 58 0.77 3.86 -2.73
N GLU A 59 1.05 2.58 -2.82
CA GLU A 59 2.41 2.08 -3.01
C GLU A 59 2.95 2.38 -4.41
N PHE A 60 2.08 2.38 -5.43
CA PHE A 60 2.48 2.75 -6.80
C PHE A 60 2.93 4.21 -6.84
N ASN A 61 2.11 5.10 -6.29
CA ASN A 61 2.41 6.53 -6.18
C ASN A 61 3.70 6.77 -5.38
N ALA A 62 3.85 6.11 -4.24
CA ALA A 62 5.02 6.26 -3.37
C ALA A 62 6.32 5.80 -4.06
N MET A 63 6.28 4.68 -4.78
CA MET A 63 7.44 4.17 -5.50
C MET A 63 7.87 5.11 -6.65
N LEU A 64 6.92 5.67 -7.40
CA LEU A 64 7.23 6.63 -8.46
C LEU A 64 7.83 7.91 -7.87
N GLU A 65 7.28 8.41 -6.77
CA GLU A 65 7.81 9.56 -6.05
C GLU A 65 9.23 9.31 -5.53
N ALA A 66 9.47 8.13 -4.94
CA ALA A 66 10.78 7.74 -4.46
C ALA A 66 11.81 7.67 -5.60
N ALA A 67 11.45 7.08 -6.74
CA ALA A 67 12.31 6.99 -7.91
C ALA A 67 12.68 8.39 -8.43
N ALA A 68 11.72 9.29 -8.50
CA ALA A 68 11.96 10.68 -8.91
C ALA A 68 12.89 11.40 -7.93
N SER A 69 12.66 11.26 -6.61
CA SER A 69 13.47 11.91 -5.59
C SER A 69 14.91 11.39 -5.56
N GLN A 70 15.12 10.12 -5.86
CA GLN A 70 16.44 9.50 -5.94
C GLN A 70 17.10 9.66 -7.32
N ASN A 71 16.40 10.22 -8.28
CA ASN A 71 16.83 10.34 -9.66
C ASN A 71 17.30 9.00 -10.25
N ALA A 72 16.54 7.95 -9.97
CA ALA A 72 16.87 6.56 -10.37
C ALA A 72 15.60 5.72 -10.44
N TRP A 73 15.48 4.86 -11.45
CA TRP A 73 14.35 3.93 -11.51
C TRP A 73 14.51 2.74 -10.57
N ARG A 74 15.76 2.38 -10.23
CA ARG A 74 16.01 1.32 -9.25
C ARG A 74 15.82 1.84 -7.83
N LEU A 75 15.03 1.10 -7.07
CA LEU A 75 14.81 1.36 -5.64
C LEU A 75 15.56 0.33 -4.78
N SER A 76 16.78 -0.03 -5.19
CA SER A 76 17.66 -0.92 -4.43
C SER A 76 17.93 -0.31 -3.06
N GLY A 77 17.92 -1.14 -2.03
CA GLY A 77 18.07 -0.69 -0.64
C GLY A 77 16.79 -0.11 -0.02
N CYS A 78 15.68 -0.08 -0.77
CA CYS A 78 14.42 0.48 -0.28
C CYS A 78 13.49 -0.60 0.27
N THR A 79 12.76 -0.24 1.33
CA THR A 79 11.64 -0.99 1.86
C THR A 79 10.36 -0.19 1.62
N VAL A 80 9.34 -0.86 1.09
CA VAL A 80 8.01 -0.27 0.89
C VAL A 80 7.09 -0.77 2.00
N TYR A 81 6.50 0.16 2.75
CA TYR A 81 5.48 -0.10 3.76
C TYR A 81 4.13 0.30 3.20
N VAL A 82 3.15 -0.59 3.26
CA VAL A 82 1.80 -0.34 2.75
C VAL A 82 0.76 -0.99 3.66
N THR A 83 -0.36 -0.30 3.88
CA THR A 83 -1.37 -0.76 4.85
C THR A 83 -2.17 -1.97 4.38
N LEU A 84 -2.28 -2.20 3.07
CA LEU A 84 -2.95 -3.35 2.48
C LEU A 84 -1.97 -4.11 1.58
N GLU A 85 -2.07 -5.43 1.56
CA GLU A 85 -1.28 -6.29 0.66
C GLU A 85 -1.35 -5.79 -0.78
N PRO A 86 -0.20 -5.58 -1.47
CA PRO A 86 -0.17 -5.12 -2.85
C PRO A 86 -0.87 -6.05 -3.83
N CYS A 87 -1.56 -5.46 -4.81
CA CYS A 87 -2.15 -6.17 -5.93
C CYS A 87 -1.07 -6.57 -6.95
N ILE A 88 -1.49 -7.30 -7.99
CA ILE A 88 -0.57 -7.78 -9.05
C ILE A 88 0.16 -6.63 -9.75
N MET A 89 -0.50 -5.50 -9.98
CA MET A 89 0.10 -4.32 -10.61
C MET A 89 1.22 -3.74 -9.74
N CYS A 90 0.95 -3.54 -8.45
CA CYS A 90 1.92 -2.95 -7.52
C CYS A 90 3.06 -3.91 -7.19
N ALA A 91 2.78 -5.20 -7.03
CA ALA A 91 3.81 -6.23 -6.86
C ALA A 91 4.72 -6.30 -8.09
N GLY A 92 4.15 -6.17 -9.29
CA GLY A 92 4.90 -6.09 -10.54
C GLY A 92 5.82 -4.87 -10.59
N LEU A 93 5.35 -3.71 -10.13
CA LEU A 93 6.19 -2.51 -10.04
C LEU A 93 7.33 -2.69 -9.01
N MET A 94 7.06 -3.33 -7.89
CA MET A 94 8.09 -3.65 -6.90
C MET A 94 9.20 -4.51 -7.50
N HIS A 95 8.82 -5.51 -8.28
CA HIS A 95 9.76 -6.32 -9.05
C HIS A 95 10.55 -5.47 -10.05
N GLN A 96 9.86 -4.64 -10.86
CA GLN A 96 10.51 -3.79 -11.85
C GLN A 96 11.48 -2.78 -11.23
N ALA A 97 11.09 -2.19 -10.11
CA ALA A 97 11.91 -1.20 -9.39
C ALA A 97 13.06 -1.83 -8.58
N ARG A 98 13.08 -3.15 -8.43
CA ARG A 98 14.13 -3.87 -7.69
C ARG A 98 14.20 -3.50 -6.22
N ILE A 99 13.05 -3.38 -5.55
CA ILE A 99 13.04 -3.12 -4.09
C ILE A 99 13.66 -4.29 -3.33
N ASP A 100 14.13 -4.02 -2.12
CA ASP A 100 14.70 -5.04 -1.24
C ASP A 100 13.62 -5.76 -0.44
N ARG A 101 12.59 -5.03 0.01
CA ARG A 101 11.62 -5.58 0.96
C ARG A 101 10.28 -4.84 0.86
N CYS A 102 9.19 -5.57 1.05
CA CYS A 102 7.85 -5.02 1.24
C CYS A 102 7.29 -5.46 2.59
N VAL A 103 6.75 -4.52 3.34
CA VAL A 103 6.04 -4.78 4.60
C VAL A 103 4.60 -4.33 4.42
N TYR A 104 3.63 -5.23 4.61
CA TYR A 104 2.23 -4.84 4.54
C TYR A 104 1.47 -5.17 5.84
N GLY A 105 0.38 -4.43 6.08
CA GLY A 105 -0.47 -4.61 7.24
C GLY A 105 -1.48 -5.72 7.04
N ALA A 106 -2.61 -5.43 6.42
CA ALA A 106 -3.69 -6.38 6.21
C ALA A 106 -3.52 -7.18 4.92
N PRO A 107 -3.81 -8.51 4.93
CA PRO A 107 -3.85 -9.30 3.70
C PRO A 107 -5.08 -8.93 2.87
N ASP A 108 -4.98 -9.14 1.56
CA ASP A 108 -6.09 -8.95 0.63
C ASP A 108 -6.40 -10.28 -0.07
N PRO A 109 -7.39 -11.03 0.43
CA PRO A 109 -7.72 -12.34 -0.14
C PRO A 109 -8.32 -12.27 -1.54
N LYS A 110 -8.74 -11.10 -2.01
CA LYS A 110 -9.37 -10.91 -3.31
C LYS A 110 -8.42 -10.45 -4.41
N ALA A 111 -7.34 -9.76 -4.04
CA ALA A 111 -6.44 -9.14 -5.03
C ALA A 111 -4.95 -9.23 -4.66
N GLY A 112 -4.61 -9.74 -3.49
CA GLY A 112 -3.24 -9.74 -2.98
C GLY A 112 -2.28 -10.61 -3.81
N ALA A 113 -1.12 -10.07 -4.11
CA ALA A 113 -0.12 -10.70 -4.97
C ALA A 113 1.21 -11.01 -4.26
N LEU A 114 1.26 -10.87 -2.94
CA LEU A 114 2.43 -11.16 -2.10
C LEU A 114 2.13 -12.20 -1.02
N GLY A 115 1.26 -13.16 -1.34
CA GLY A 115 0.92 -14.26 -0.45
C GLY A 115 -0.50 -14.77 -0.58
N SER A 116 -1.48 -13.92 -0.89
CA SER A 116 -2.90 -14.33 -0.93
C SER A 116 -3.27 -15.09 -2.20
N LEU A 117 -3.21 -14.45 -3.38
CA LEU A 117 -3.51 -15.10 -4.66
C LEU A 117 -2.26 -15.49 -5.43
N TYR A 118 -1.24 -14.67 -5.37
CA TYR A 118 0.04 -14.85 -6.04
C TYR A 118 1.18 -14.61 -5.05
N MET A 119 2.39 -15.06 -5.42
CA MET A 119 3.62 -14.84 -4.67
C MET A 119 4.71 -14.29 -5.60
N VAL A 120 4.46 -13.12 -6.17
CA VAL A 120 5.36 -12.48 -7.15
C VAL A 120 6.77 -12.28 -6.60
N ASN A 121 6.88 -12.01 -5.30
CA ASN A 121 8.15 -11.79 -4.60
C ASN A 121 9.07 -13.02 -4.57
N GLN A 122 8.52 -14.23 -4.74
CA GLN A 122 9.25 -15.50 -4.62
C GLN A 122 9.25 -16.32 -5.91
N ASP A 123 8.75 -15.78 -7.00
CA ASP A 123 8.71 -16.50 -8.28
C ASP A 123 10.12 -16.53 -8.88
N ASP A 124 10.77 -17.70 -8.85
CA ASP A 124 12.16 -17.88 -9.29
C ASP A 124 12.34 -17.81 -10.81
N ARG A 125 11.24 -17.78 -11.56
CA ARG A 125 11.28 -17.52 -13.01
C ARG A 125 11.56 -16.06 -13.31
N LEU A 126 11.29 -15.16 -12.36
CA LEU A 126 11.59 -13.74 -12.46
C LEU A 126 13.06 -13.49 -12.10
N ASN A 127 13.64 -12.45 -12.66
CA ASN A 127 15.05 -12.11 -12.45
C ASN A 127 15.32 -11.24 -11.21
N HIS A 128 14.31 -11.03 -10.38
CA HIS A 128 14.45 -10.35 -9.09
C HIS A 128 13.44 -10.90 -8.08
N THR A 129 13.88 -11.13 -6.88
CA THR A 129 13.05 -11.50 -5.74
C THR A 129 13.24 -10.47 -4.62
N PHE A 130 12.28 -10.35 -3.72
CA PHE A 130 12.39 -9.45 -2.58
C PHE A 130 11.68 -10.05 -1.37
N ASP A 131 12.11 -9.61 -0.18
CA ASP A 131 11.55 -10.07 1.08
C ASP A 131 10.17 -9.45 1.34
N VAL A 132 9.30 -10.20 2.00
CA VAL A 132 7.97 -9.75 2.39
C VAL A 132 7.73 -10.07 3.86
N GLU A 133 7.27 -9.06 4.60
CA GLU A 133 6.79 -9.20 5.97
C GLU A 133 5.31 -8.81 6.00
N ALA A 134 4.45 -9.69 6.48
CA ALA A 134 3.00 -9.49 6.55
C ALA A 134 2.55 -9.24 7.99
N GLY A 135 1.44 -8.52 8.16
CA GLY A 135 0.74 -8.45 9.43
C GLY A 135 1.22 -7.38 10.42
N VAL A 136 2.02 -6.43 9.98
CA VAL A 136 2.46 -5.33 10.84
C VAL A 136 1.28 -4.34 10.99
N LEU A 137 0.77 -4.18 12.22
CA LEU A 137 -0.45 -3.41 12.55
C LEU A 137 -1.66 -3.87 11.72
N GLU A 138 -1.76 -5.18 11.50
CA GLU A 138 -2.80 -5.77 10.64
C GLU A 138 -4.20 -5.34 11.04
N GLU A 139 -4.53 -5.37 12.34
CA GLU A 139 -5.87 -5.06 12.81
C GLU A 139 -6.22 -3.58 12.58
N GLU A 140 -5.32 -2.66 12.86
CA GLU A 140 -5.51 -1.24 12.62
C GLU A 140 -5.71 -0.94 11.13
N CYS A 141 -4.93 -1.58 10.27
CA CYS A 141 -5.06 -1.45 8.82
C CYS A 141 -6.40 -1.99 8.32
N ALA A 142 -6.80 -3.17 8.78
CA ALA A 142 -8.07 -3.80 8.42
C ALA A 142 -9.27 -2.99 8.93
N GLN A 143 -9.17 -2.44 10.13
CA GLN A 143 -10.25 -1.65 10.74
C GLN A 143 -10.58 -0.39 9.93
N LEU A 144 -9.58 0.34 9.45
CA LEU A 144 -9.80 1.50 8.59
C LEU A 144 -10.60 1.14 7.33
N LEU A 145 -10.27 0.01 6.71
CA LEU A 145 -10.97 -0.47 5.52
C LEU A 145 -12.43 -0.84 5.84
N ARG A 146 -12.65 -1.57 6.92
CA ARG A 146 -14.01 -1.95 7.37
C ARG A 146 -14.89 -0.74 7.63
N GLU A 147 -14.36 0.25 8.34
CA GLU A 147 -15.07 1.49 8.68
C GLU A 147 -15.43 2.29 7.42
N PHE A 148 -14.48 2.43 6.50
CA PHE A 148 -14.70 3.14 5.24
C PHE A 148 -15.81 2.48 4.41
N PHE A 149 -15.75 1.17 4.21
CA PHE A 149 -16.75 0.46 3.40
C PHE A 149 -18.11 0.39 4.09
N ALA A 150 -18.16 0.30 5.42
CA ALA A 150 -19.40 0.36 6.17
C ALA A 150 -20.09 1.72 6.00
N ALA A 151 -19.33 2.82 6.13
CA ALA A 151 -19.86 4.18 5.91
C ALA A 151 -20.34 4.38 4.48
N LYS A 152 -19.60 3.84 3.51
CA LYS A 152 -19.98 3.94 2.08
C LYS A 152 -21.27 3.18 1.78
N ARG A 153 -21.43 1.98 2.30
CA ARG A 153 -22.67 1.20 2.16
C ARG A 153 -23.87 1.94 2.74
N GLU A 154 -23.71 2.55 3.90
CA GLU A 154 -24.77 3.32 4.54
C GLU A 154 -25.19 4.53 3.71
N ARG A 155 -24.23 5.30 3.21
CA ARG A 155 -24.50 6.43 2.28
C ARG A 155 -25.23 5.98 1.02
N ASN A 156 -24.86 4.84 0.46
CA ASN A 156 -25.51 4.29 -0.74
C ASN A 156 -26.95 3.86 -0.47
N LYS A 157 -27.25 3.32 0.72
CA LYS A 157 -28.63 2.99 1.13
C LYS A 157 -29.50 4.24 1.23
N ILE A 158 -28.98 5.31 1.82
CA ILE A 158 -29.68 6.60 1.94
C ILE A 158 -29.98 7.16 0.56
N LYS A 159 -29.00 7.20 -0.34
CA LYS A 159 -29.18 7.67 -1.72
C LYS A 159 -30.24 6.87 -2.48
N LYS A 160 -30.30 5.56 -2.31
CA LYS A 160 -31.33 4.71 -2.92
C LYS A 160 -32.73 5.04 -2.41
N LYS A 161 -32.89 5.26 -1.11
CA LYS A 161 -34.17 5.66 -0.52
C LYS A 161 -34.64 7.02 -1.03
N GLU A 162 -33.75 7.99 -1.12
CA GLU A 162 -34.04 9.32 -1.67
C GLU A 162 -34.47 9.27 -3.14
N ALA A 163 -33.83 8.43 -3.95
CA ALA A 163 -34.16 8.25 -5.36
C ALA A 163 -35.52 7.57 -5.60
N LEU A 164 -36.05 6.85 -4.58
CA LEU A 164 -37.34 6.14 -4.66
C LEU A 164 -38.52 6.93 -4.06
N SER A 165 -38.29 8.08 -3.46
CA SER A 165 -39.32 8.95 -2.88
C SER A 165 -39.80 10.02 -3.85
#